data_71bae616235e0c71f803093e02fcf94a
#
_entry.id   71bae616235e0c71f803093e02fcf94a
#
_cell.length_a   1.000
_cell.length_b   1.000
_cell.length_c   1.000
_cell.angle_alpha   90.00
_cell.angle_beta   90.00
_cell.angle_gamma   90.00
#
_symmetry.space_group_name_H-M   'P 1'
#
loop_
_entity.id
_entity.type
_entity.pdbx_description
1 polymer ?
#
loop_
_entity_poly.entity_id
_entity_poly.type
_entity_poly.pdbx_seq_one_letter_code
_entity_poly.pdbx_strand_id
1 'polypeptide(L)' 'GVSRGVPDLFVPAWGLWIEMKRSQGGRLSPDQKSWHLYLASIGQTVLVCYGADDAKRQIEAHIKAAGF' A
#
# COMPACT_ATOMS: atom_id res chain seq x y z
N GLY A 1 10.38 11.72 -15.24
CA GLY A 1 10.98 10.79 -14.30
C GLY A 1 9.95 10.17 -13.39
N VAL A 2 10.37 9.15 -12.71
CA VAL A 2 9.51 8.46 -11.76
C VAL A 2 9.56 9.19 -10.42
N SER A 3 8.41 9.49 -9.84
CA SER A 3 8.33 10.09 -8.50
C SER A 3 8.80 9.07 -7.47
N ARG A 4 9.70 9.49 -6.57
CA ARG A 4 10.17 8.65 -5.48
C ARG A 4 9.06 8.44 -4.46
N GLY A 5 8.99 7.24 -3.93
CA GLY A 5 8.08 6.92 -2.84
C GLY A 5 6.66 6.55 -3.25
N VAL A 6 6.35 6.55 -4.55
CA VAL A 6 5.06 6.06 -5.04
C VAL A 6 4.96 4.57 -4.71
N PRO A 7 3.82 4.10 -4.15
CA PRO A 7 3.64 2.67 -3.88
C PRO A 7 3.76 1.81 -5.14
N ASP A 8 4.14 0.55 -4.96
CA ASP A 8 4.50 -0.36 -6.05
C ASP A 8 3.34 -0.72 -6.97
N LEU A 9 2.15 -0.89 -6.41
CA LEU A 9 0.98 -1.36 -7.14
C LEU A 9 -0.23 -0.49 -6.86
N PHE A 10 -1.08 -0.33 -7.86
CA PHE A 10 -2.32 0.42 -7.73
C PHE A 10 -3.48 -0.35 -8.34
N VAL A 11 -4.58 -0.45 -7.62
CA VAL A 11 -5.83 -1.06 -8.08
C VAL A 11 -6.87 0.04 -8.22
N PRO A 12 -7.07 0.59 -9.44
CA PRO A 12 -7.95 1.74 -9.63
C PRO A 12 -9.39 1.53 -9.18
N ALA A 13 -9.92 0.34 -9.41
CA ALA A 13 -11.31 0.02 -9.07
C ALA A 13 -11.59 0.17 -7.57
N TRP A 14 -10.57 0.05 -6.73
CA TRP A 14 -10.72 0.10 -5.27
C TRP A 14 -10.06 1.33 -4.64
N GLY A 15 -9.36 2.16 -5.42
CA GLY A 15 -8.55 3.23 -4.87
C GLY A 15 -7.50 2.71 -3.91
N LEU A 16 -6.95 1.54 -4.21
CA LEU A 16 -6.05 0.80 -3.33
C LEU A 16 -4.63 0.82 -3.88
N TRP A 17 -3.70 1.24 -3.04
CA TRP A 17 -2.27 1.21 -3.31
C TRP A 17 -1.61 0.17 -2.42
N ILE A 18 -0.64 -0.56 -2.97
CA ILE A 18 0.07 -1.60 -2.22
C ILE A 18 1.56 -1.33 -2.30
N GLU A 19 2.18 -1.21 -1.13
CA GLU A 19 3.61 -1.06 -0.97
C GLU A 19 4.17 -2.38 -0.48
N MET A 20 5.05 -3.01 -1.27
CA MET A 20 5.67 -4.28 -0.90
C MET A 20 7.02 -4.04 -0.22
N LYS A 21 7.19 -4.61 0.96
CA LYS A 21 8.44 -4.56 1.72
C LYS A 21 8.91 -5.98 2.05
N ARG A 22 10.21 -6.13 2.29
CA ARG A 22 10.75 -7.42 2.75
C ARG A 22 10.14 -7.76 4.10
N SER A 23 9.90 -9.04 4.33
CA SER A 23 9.31 -9.53 5.58
C SER A 23 10.18 -9.22 6.80
N GLN A 24 11.50 -9.08 6.59
CA GLN A 24 12.43 -8.68 7.64
C GLN A 24 13.27 -7.50 7.18
N GLY A 25 13.42 -6.50 8.03
CA GLY A 25 14.24 -5.33 7.77
C GLY A 25 13.65 -4.32 6.80
N GLY A 26 12.45 -4.55 6.29
CA GLY A 26 11.79 -3.61 5.39
C GLY A 26 11.37 -2.34 6.12
N ARG A 27 11.66 -1.17 5.55
CA ARG A 27 11.30 0.13 6.16
C ARG A 27 10.79 1.07 5.09
N LEU A 28 9.87 1.94 5.48
CA LEU A 28 9.42 3.03 4.61
C LEU A 28 10.44 4.16 4.63
N SER A 29 10.79 4.65 3.44
CA SER A 29 11.59 5.87 3.31
C SER A 29 10.73 7.09 3.66
N PRO A 30 11.36 8.26 3.94
CA PRO A 30 10.59 9.50 4.13
C PRO A 30 9.69 9.84 2.92
N ASP A 31 10.18 9.61 1.71
CA ASP A 31 9.38 9.86 0.50
C ASP A 31 8.16 8.95 0.43
N GLN A 32 8.32 7.68 0.78
CA GLN A 32 7.20 6.74 0.83
C GLN A 32 6.17 7.15 1.88
N LYS A 33 6.62 7.57 3.06
CA LYS A 33 5.72 8.06 4.12
C LYS A 33 4.92 9.27 3.65
N SER A 34 5.58 10.21 2.97
CA SER A 34 4.92 11.40 2.44
C SER A 34 3.84 11.04 1.42
N TRP A 35 4.14 10.12 0.50
CA TRP A 35 3.16 9.64 -0.48
C TRP A 35 1.98 8.95 0.18
N HIS A 36 2.23 8.11 1.20
CA HIS A 36 1.16 7.42 1.91
C HIS A 36 0.22 8.41 2.60
N LEU A 37 0.77 9.44 3.24
CA LEU A 37 -0.05 10.48 3.88
C LEU A 37 -0.87 11.25 2.86
N TYR A 38 -0.27 11.62 1.73
CA TYR A 38 -0.98 12.32 0.67
C TYR A 38 -2.15 11.48 0.13
N LEU A 39 -1.90 10.22 -0.21
CA LEU A 39 -2.92 9.33 -0.75
C LEU A 39 -4.07 9.13 0.24
N ALA A 40 -3.75 8.95 1.51
CA ALA A 40 -4.77 8.85 2.55
C ALA A 40 -5.60 10.14 2.66
N SER A 41 -4.96 11.29 2.49
CA SER A 41 -5.65 12.60 2.59
C SER A 41 -6.68 12.81 1.48
N ILE A 42 -6.51 12.15 0.34
CA ILE A 42 -7.46 12.23 -0.78
C ILE A 42 -8.42 11.04 -0.82
N GLY A 43 -8.51 10.28 0.27
CA GLY A 43 -9.48 9.20 0.42
C GLY A 43 -9.08 7.86 -0.18
N GLN A 44 -7.81 7.69 -0.54
CA GLN A 44 -7.33 6.41 -1.06
C GLN A 44 -6.71 5.57 0.06
N THR A 45 -6.68 4.27 -0.13
CA THR A 45 -6.13 3.33 0.84
C THR A 45 -4.74 2.90 0.42
N VAL A 46 -3.81 2.87 1.38
CA VAL A 46 -2.47 2.34 1.15
C VAL A 46 -2.22 1.20 2.13
N LEU A 47 -1.86 0.03 1.60
CA LEU A 47 -1.46 -1.12 2.39
C LEU A 47 0.05 -1.28 2.30
N VAL A 48 0.72 -1.35 3.45
CA VAL A 48 2.14 -1.69 3.53
C VAL A 48 2.24 -3.16 3.91
N CYS A 49 2.76 -3.97 3.00
CA CYS A 49 2.76 -5.42 3.16
C CYS A 49 4.19 -5.92 3.29
N TYR A 50 4.46 -6.66 4.35
CA TYR A 50 5.78 -7.18 4.67
C TYR A 50 5.84 -8.67 4.31
N GLY A 51 6.20 -8.94 3.05
CA GLY A 51 6.24 -10.28 2.49
C GLY A 51 4.92 -10.73 1.88
N ALA A 52 4.95 -11.82 1.13
CA ALA A 52 3.80 -12.29 0.35
C ALA A 52 2.63 -12.74 1.23
N ASP A 53 2.89 -13.42 2.34
CA ASP A 53 1.83 -13.89 3.23
C ASP A 53 1.08 -12.75 3.88
N ASP A 54 1.82 -11.71 4.30
CA ASP A 54 1.23 -10.51 4.86
C ASP A 54 0.37 -9.78 3.82
N ALA A 55 0.88 -9.67 2.59
CA ALA A 55 0.14 -9.06 1.49
C ALA A 55 -1.18 -9.79 1.25
N LYS A 56 -1.15 -11.10 1.20
CA LYS A 56 -2.35 -11.90 1.01
C LYS A 56 -3.38 -11.63 2.10
N ARG A 57 -2.96 -11.65 3.36
CA ARG A 57 -3.87 -11.40 4.49
C ARG A 57 -4.48 -10.01 4.43
N GLN A 58 -3.67 -8.98 4.18
CA GLN A 58 -4.12 -7.59 4.15
C GLN A 58 -5.07 -7.33 2.99
N ILE A 59 -4.76 -7.87 1.80
CA ILE A 59 -5.60 -7.70 0.62
C ILE A 59 -6.94 -8.42 0.82
N GLU A 60 -6.93 -9.65 1.32
CA GLU A 60 -8.16 -10.39 1.62
C GLU A 60 -9.02 -9.65 2.65
N ALA A 61 -8.41 -9.13 3.70
CA ALA A 61 -9.12 -8.36 4.72
C ALA A 61 -9.73 -7.08 4.13
N HIS A 62 -9.01 -6.40 3.25
CA HIS A 62 -9.51 -5.19 2.59
C HIS A 62 -10.72 -5.50 1.71
N ILE A 63 -10.64 -6.55 0.90
CA ILE A 63 -11.72 -6.97 0.02
C ILE A 63 -12.96 -7.30 0.85
N LYS A 64 -12.79 -8.04 1.93
CA LYS A 64 -13.88 -8.44 2.83
C LYS A 64 -14.53 -7.24 3.50
N ALA A 65 -13.72 -6.31 4.00
CA ALA A 65 -14.21 -5.10 4.65
C ALA A 65 -14.95 -4.18 3.67
N ALA A 66 -14.55 -4.16 2.42
CA ALA A 66 -15.18 -3.35 1.37
C ALA A 66 -16.46 -3.98 0.81
N GLY A 67 -16.77 -5.22 1.17
CA GLY A 67 -17.97 -5.90 0.73
C GLY A 67 -17.91 -6.49 -0.67
N PHE A 68 -16.71 -6.72 -1.16
CA PHE A 68 -16.53 -7.35 -2.47
C PHE A 68 -16.73 -8.87 -2.41
#